data_cf55e25b2c7e1988128944130a1862d0
#
_entry.id   cf55e25b2c7e1988128944130a1862d0
#
_cell.length_a   1.000
_cell.length_b   1.000
_cell.length_c   1.000
_cell.angle_alpha   90.00
_cell.angle_beta   90.00
_cell.angle_gamma   90.00
#
_symmetry.space_group_name_H-M   'P 1'
#
loop_
_entity.id
_entity.type
_entity.pdbx_description
1 polymer ?
#
loop_
_entity_poly.entity_id
_entity_poly.type
_entity_poly.pdbx_seq_one_letter_code
_entity_poly.pdbx_strand_id
1 'polypeptide(L)'
;IPYEKIGIDVAAARIESYDDKSRKPTEVIYTDLKGDLFRRDFTINAMAVDILPESFGELHDPFSGILDLQAKQITTPLDPDETFGEDPLRMLRAAYFASQFGFEIDKKGYDSIVRQKDRILIVSQERITAELFKILASPKPSIGLVILQETGLMKLIFPEIDIMYGIDQTPEWHHKDIFFHTMQVVDNAAKLTEKMEIRFAALVHDIAKPITRRVDQKKGYTFHGHDAIGEKMLDKVAQRMKLSNNLGTYLKKMTLLHLRPIALAKKGVTDSAVRRLMVAASDETDDLMTLCRADITTKNSKKVKKYMQNFERVDELMKNVQERD
;
A
#
# COMPACT_ATOMS: atom_id res chain seq x y z
N ILE A 1 0.35 11.59 -27.78
CA ILE A 1 0.72 12.90 -28.36
C ILE A 1 1.00 13.82 -27.19
N PRO A 2 2.26 14.30 -27.01
CA PRO A 2 2.56 15.25 -25.95
C PRO A 2 2.01 16.64 -26.32
N TYR A 3 1.31 17.27 -25.42
CA TYR A 3 0.91 18.67 -25.50
C TYR A 3 1.34 19.35 -24.20
N GLU A 4 2.35 20.22 -24.30
CA GLU A 4 3.07 20.83 -23.17
C GLU A 4 3.65 19.78 -22.22
N LYS A 5 3.03 19.51 -21.06
CA LYS A 5 3.41 18.44 -20.11
C LYS A 5 2.35 17.36 -19.97
N ILE A 6 1.32 17.37 -20.83
CA ILE A 6 0.20 16.43 -20.79
C ILE A 6 0.42 15.38 -21.86
N GLY A 7 0.50 14.12 -21.48
CA GLY A 7 0.45 12.98 -22.40
C GLY A 7 -0.99 12.67 -22.77
N ILE A 8 -1.28 12.54 -24.07
CA ILE A 8 -2.58 12.10 -24.58
C ILE A 8 -2.39 10.74 -25.22
N ASP A 9 -3.04 9.71 -24.65
CA ASP A 9 -3.07 8.38 -25.23
C ASP A 9 -4.25 8.28 -26.23
N VAL A 10 -3.98 7.75 -27.41
CA VAL A 10 -4.96 7.50 -28.45
C VAL A 10 -5.05 6.01 -28.68
N ALA A 11 -6.25 5.44 -28.51
CA ALA A 11 -6.51 4.02 -28.71
C ALA A 11 -7.81 3.82 -29.48
N ALA A 12 -7.87 2.75 -30.28
CA ALA A 12 -9.13 2.34 -30.93
C ALA A 12 -10.01 1.58 -29.93
N ALA A 13 -11.32 1.79 -30.04
CA ALA A 13 -12.29 1.01 -29.27
C ALA A 13 -12.23 -0.46 -29.67
N ARG A 14 -12.19 -1.37 -28.67
CA ARG A 14 -12.00 -2.80 -28.89
C ARG A 14 -12.70 -3.65 -27.83
N ILE A 15 -13.01 -4.88 -28.21
CA ILE A 15 -13.41 -5.98 -27.31
C ILE A 15 -12.28 -6.99 -27.28
N GLU A 16 -12.04 -7.58 -26.14
CA GLU A 16 -11.01 -8.58 -25.90
C GLU A 16 -11.66 -9.87 -25.35
N SER A 17 -11.32 -11.02 -25.92
CA SER A 17 -11.74 -12.32 -25.39
C SER A 17 -10.58 -12.98 -24.67
N TYR A 18 -10.86 -13.68 -23.56
CA TYR A 18 -9.85 -14.28 -22.69
C TYR A 18 -10.12 -15.78 -22.51
N ASP A 19 -9.06 -16.56 -22.36
CA ASP A 19 -9.11 -17.95 -21.91
C ASP A 19 -9.04 -17.99 -20.37
N ASP A 20 -9.74 -18.91 -19.72
CA ASP A 20 -9.77 -19.13 -18.28
C ASP A 20 -8.39 -19.30 -17.62
N LYS A 21 -7.40 -19.74 -18.38
CA LYS A 21 -6.03 -19.99 -17.91
C LYS A 21 -5.04 -18.89 -18.27
N SER A 22 -5.45 -17.90 -19.05
CA SER A 22 -4.59 -16.83 -19.54
C SER A 22 -5.33 -15.50 -19.51
N ARG A 23 -4.62 -14.46 -19.10
CA ARG A 23 -5.11 -13.10 -19.20
C ARG A 23 -4.61 -12.35 -20.46
N LYS A 24 -3.87 -13.03 -21.33
CA LYS A 24 -3.62 -12.48 -22.66
C LYS A 24 -4.89 -12.69 -23.48
N PRO A 25 -5.39 -11.64 -24.13
CA PRO A 25 -6.55 -11.81 -24.99
C PRO A 25 -6.23 -12.83 -26.07
N THR A 26 -7.13 -13.77 -26.25
CA THR A 26 -7.06 -14.74 -27.35
C THR A 26 -7.50 -14.11 -28.65
N GLU A 27 -8.35 -13.09 -28.57
CA GLU A 27 -8.84 -12.35 -29.72
C GLU A 27 -9.06 -10.87 -29.34
N VAL A 28 -8.78 -9.98 -30.30
CA VAL A 28 -9.05 -8.53 -30.18
C VAL A 28 -9.87 -8.11 -31.39
N ILE A 29 -11.08 -7.63 -31.16
CA ILE A 29 -12.01 -7.17 -32.20
C ILE A 29 -12.27 -5.68 -32.00
N TYR A 30 -12.16 -4.89 -33.05
CA TYR A 30 -12.55 -3.48 -33.01
C TYR A 30 -14.08 -3.37 -32.87
N THR A 31 -14.52 -2.43 -32.06
CA THR A 31 -15.93 -2.23 -31.73
C THR A 31 -16.29 -0.75 -31.69
N ASP A 32 -17.54 -0.45 -31.40
CA ASP A 32 -18.00 0.91 -31.09
C ASP A 32 -17.63 1.35 -29.67
N LEU A 33 -17.93 2.61 -29.34
CA LEU A 33 -17.69 3.17 -28.01
C LEU A 33 -18.36 2.35 -26.90
N LYS A 34 -19.59 1.91 -27.14
CA LYS A 34 -20.36 1.14 -26.14
C LYS A 34 -19.67 -0.17 -25.80
N GLY A 35 -19.20 -0.92 -26.80
CA GLY A 35 -18.46 -2.16 -26.60
C GLY A 35 -17.15 -1.94 -25.83
N ASP A 36 -16.42 -0.83 -26.07
CA ASP A 36 -15.22 -0.51 -25.28
C ASP A 36 -15.56 -0.17 -23.83
N LEU A 37 -16.63 0.54 -23.56
CA LEU A 37 -17.05 0.88 -22.21
C LEU A 37 -17.51 -0.35 -21.42
N PHE A 38 -18.14 -1.35 -22.08
CA PHE A 38 -18.58 -2.60 -21.45
C PHE A 38 -17.43 -3.42 -20.84
N ARG A 39 -16.27 -3.46 -21.47
CA ARG A 39 -15.13 -4.26 -21.00
C ARG A 39 -14.31 -3.57 -19.90
N ARG A 40 -14.67 -2.37 -19.47
CA ARG A 40 -13.94 -1.64 -18.43
C ARG A 40 -14.20 -2.22 -17.04
N ASP A 41 -13.33 -1.87 -16.11
CA ASP A 41 -13.35 -2.43 -14.75
C ASP A 41 -14.53 -1.92 -13.90
N PHE A 42 -14.75 -0.61 -13.87
CA PHE A 42 -15.77 0.01 -13.02
C PHE A 42 -16.57 1.07 -13.78
N THR A 43 -17.83 1.26 -13.37
CA THR A 43 -18.75 2.22 -13.96
C THR A 43 -18.18 3.63 -13.97
N ILE A 44 -17.50 4.04 -12.88
CA ILE A 44 -16.84 5.33 -12.75
C ILE A 44 -15.70 5.56 -13.78
N ASN A 45 -15.20 4.50 -14.39
CA ASN A 45 -14.19 4.52 -15.45
C ASN A 45 -14.78 4.14 -16.82
N ALA A 46 -16.07 3.83 -16.88
CA ALA A 46 -16.79 3.39 -18.09
C ALA A 46 -17.67 4.50 -18.66
N MET A 47 -17.19 5.72 -18.61
CA MET A 47 -17.80 6.92 -19.18
C MET A 47 -16.88 7.53 -20.23
N ALA A 48 -17.44 8.24 -21.18
CA ALA A 48 -16.71 8.98 -22.21
C ALA A 48 -17.36 10.33 -22.47
N VAL A 49 -16.56 11.28 -22.94
CA VAL A 49 -17.03 12.60 -23.37
C VAL A 49 -16.64 12.78 -24.83
N ASP A 50 -17.58 13.25 -25.61
CA ASP A 50 -17.35 13.54 -27.03
C ASP A 50 -16.48 14.80 -27.19
N ILE A 51 -15.49 14.71 -28.07
CA ILE A 51 -14.58 15.81 -28.39
C ILE A 51 -14.76 16.34 -29.82
N LEU A 52 -15.71 15.80 -30.57
CA LEU A 52 -16.00 16.28 -31.91
C LEU A 52 -16.72 17.65 -31.82
N PRO A 53 -16.49 18.57 -32.80
CA PRO A 53 -17.07 19.93 -32.73
C PRO A 53 -18.56 19.93 -32.59
N GLU A 54 -19.25 18.98 -33.25
CA GLU A 54 -20.73 18.91 -33.34
C GLU A 54 -21.37 18.41 -32.02
N SER A 55 -20.66 17.63 -31.25
CA SER A 55 -21.14 16.98 -30.02
C SER A 55 -20.21 17.24 -28.81
N PHE A 56 -19.38 18.26 -28.91
CA PHE A 56 -18.37 18.56 -27.89
C PHE A 56 -18.97 18.68 -26.49
N GLY A 57 -18.48 17.83 -25.58
CA GLY A 57 -18.92 17.82 -24.20
C GLY A 57 -20.12 16.90 -23.92
N GLU A 58 -20.68 16.21 -24.95
CA GLU A 58 -21.73 15.22 -24.75
C GLU A 58 -21.15 14.02 -23.94
N LEU A 59 -21.84 13.70 -22.84
CA LEU A 59 -21.45 12.62 -21.95
C LEU A 59 -22.12 11.29 -22.35
N HIS A 60 -21.33 10.26 -22.52
CA HIS A 60 -21.75 8.88 -22.68
C HIS A 60 -21.55 8.12 -21.36
N ASP A 61 -22.62 7.84 -20.66
CA ASP A 61 -22.63 7.11 -19.37
C ASP A 61 -23.65 5.96 -19.41
N PRO A 62 -23.36 4.87 -20.12
CA PRO A 62 -24.31 3.77 -20.31
C PRO A 62 -24.56 2.94 -19.04
N PHE A 63 -23.75 3.10 -18.00
CA PHE A 63 -23.81 2.31 -16.75
C PHE A 63 -24.11 3.16 -15.52
N SER A 64 -24.53 4.40 -15.69
CA SER A 64 -24.82 5.32 -14.58
C SER A 64 -23.61 5.58 -13.65
N GLY A 65 -22.41 5.65 -14.21
CA GLY A 65 -21.17 5.90 -13.47
C GLY A 65 -21.18 7.21 -12.70
N ILE A 66 -21.90 8.25 -13.19
CA ILE A 66 -22.10 9.50 -12.43
C ILE A 66 -22.87 9.26 -11.12
N LEU A 67 -23.87 8.37 -11.12
CA LEU A 67 -24.62 8.06 -9.91
C LEU A 67 -23.74 7.32 -8.91
N ASP A 68 -22.89 6.41 -9.36
CA ASP A 68 -21.93 5.70 -8.51
C ASP A 68 -20.86 6.66 -7.95
N LEU A 69 -20.38 7.63 -8.75
CA LEU A 69 -19.52 8.71 -8.26
C LEU A 69 -20.18 9.52 -7.14
N GLN A 70 -21.44 9.89 -7.30
CA GLN A 70 -22.20 10.64 -6.30
C GLN A 70 -22.47 9.80 -5.05
N ALA A 71 -22.77 8.51 -5.24
CA ALA A 71 -22.96 7.55 -4.15
C ALA A 71 -21.66 7.11 -3.48
N LYS A 72 -20.50 7.47 -4.05
CA LYS A 72 -19.16 7.03 -3.62
C LYS A 72 -19.02 5.51 -3.63
N GLN A 73 -19.52 4.88 -4.68
CA GLN A 73 -19.47 3.42 -4.85
C GLN A 73 -18.57 3.01 -6.01
N ILE A 74 -17.98 1.84 -5.88
CA ILE A 74 -17.19 1.15 -6.89
C ILE A 74 -18.01 -0.06 -7.34
N THR A 75 -18.61 0.06 -8.52
CA THR A 75 -19.52 -0.93 -9.13
C THR A 75 -18.95 -1.34 -10.49
N THR A 76 -19.12 -2.58 -10.88
CA THR A 76 -18.69 -3.07 -12.20
C THR A 76 -19.76 -2.81 -13.26
N PRO A 77 -19.41 -2.51 -14.54
CA PRO A 77 -20.39 -2.31 -15.62
C PRO A 77 -21.24 -3.56 -15.92
N LEU A 78 -20.62 -4.73 -15.78
CA LEU A 78 -21.26 -6.05 -15.97
C LEU A 78 -21.34 -6.78 -14.62
N ASP A 79 -21.79 -8.03 -14.67
CA ASP A 79 -21.75 -8.90 -13.50
C ASP A 79 -20.32 -8.94 -12.93
N PRO A 80 -20.13 -8.74 -11.61
CA PRO A 80 -18.79 -8.77 -11.02
C PRO A 80 -18.06 -10.10 -11.24
N ASP A 81 -18.77 -11.23 -11.31
CA ASP A 81 -18.15 -12.53 -11.55
C ASP A 81 -17.57 -12.62 -12.96
N GLU A 82 -18.20 -12.01 -13.96
CA GLU A 82 -17.64 -11.88 -15.31
C GLU A 82 -16.45 -10.92 -15.32
N THR A 83 -16.62 -9.74 -14.74
CA THR A 83 -15.61 -8.67 -14.73
C THR A 83 -14.29 -9.14 -14.07
N PHE A 84 -14.37 -9.82 -12.93
CA PHE A 84 -13.17 -10.33 -12.23
C PHE A 84 -12.69 -11.66 -12.82
N GLY A 85 -13.58 -12.42 -13.45
CA GLY A 85 -13.25 -13.59 -14.22
C GLY A 85 -12.36 -13.28 -15.43
N GLU A 86 -12.64 -12.23 -16.18
CA GLU A 86 -11.85 -11.78 -17.32
C GLU A 86 -10.44 -11.29 -16.93
N ASP A 87 -10.35 -10.36 -15.98
CA ASP A 87 -9.06 -9.88 -15.44
C ASP A 87 -9.09 -9.82 -13.91
N PRO A 88 -8.55 -10.85 -13.24
CA PRO A 88 -8.51 -10.91 -11.77
C PRO A 88 -7.76 -9.75 -11.11
N LEU A 89 -6.90 -9.02 -11.84
CA LEU A 89 -6.24 -7.82 -11.33
C LEU A 89 -7.25 -6.73 -10.97
N ARG A 90 -8.43 -6.73 -11.59
CA ARG A 90 -9.51 -5.79 -11.27
C ARG A 90 -9.95 -5.86 -9.81
N MET A 91 -9.76 -7.01 -9.13
CA MET A 91 -9.99 -7.13 -7.69
C MET A 91 -9.04 -6.24 -6.86
N LEU A 92 -7.75 -6.17 -7.24
CA LEU A 92 -6.80 -5.25 -6.58
C LEU A 92 -7.09 -3.79 -6.97
N ARG A 93 -7.53 -3.56 -8.20
CA ARG A 93 -7.92 -2.22 -8.66
C ARG A 93 -9.12 -1.69 -7.90
N ALA A 94 -10.09 -2.54 -7.52
CA ALA A 94 -11.19 -2.15 -6.63
C ALA A 94 -10.66 -1.63 -5.28
N ALA A 95 -9.73 -2.35 -4.65
CA ALA A 95 -9.08 -1.92 -3.42
C ALA A 95 -8.28 -0.62 -3.60
N TYR A 96 -7.60 -0.45 -4.75
CA TYR A 96 -6.91 0.80 -5.08
C TYR A 96 -7.88 1.97 -5.18
N PHE A 97 -8.98 1.86 -5.94
CA PHE A 97 -9.92 2.96 -6.08
C PHE A 97 -10.64 3.29 -4.77
N ALA A 98 -10.92 2.28 -3.93
CA ALA A 98 -11.41 2.50 -2.58
C ALA A 98 -10.44 3.36 -1.74
N SER A 99 -9.13 3.08 -1.79
CA SER A 99 -8.09 3.86 -1.13
C SER A 99 -7.92 5.28 -1.71
N GLN A 100 -8.02 5.39 -3.04
CA GLN A 100 -7.77 6.63 -3.76
C GLN A 100 -8.88 7.66 -3.55
N PHE A 101 -10.13 7.21 -3.54
CA PHE A 101 -11.30 8.09 -3.49
C PHE A 101 -12.04 8.05 -2.14
N GLY A 102 -11.74 7.07 -1.29
CA GLY A 102 -12.50 6.81 -0.07
C GLY A 102 -13.90 6.27 -0.37
N PHE A 103 -14.05 5.53 -1.47
CA PHE A 103 -15.30 4.91 -1.92
C PHE A 103 -15.45 3.50 -1.36
N GLU A 104 -16.68 3.01 -1.29
CA GLU A 104 -16.97 1.65 -0.89
C GLU A 104 -17.17 0.76 -2.13
N ILE A 105 -16.71 -0.48 -2.05
CA ILE A 105 -17.03 -1.49 -3.08
C ILE A 105 -18.46 -1.96 -2.82
N ASP A 106 -19.29 -1.99 -3.87
CA ASP A 106 -20.65 -2.49 -3.74
C ASP A 106 -20.66 -3.95 -3.25
N LYS A 107 -21.77 -4.35 -2.59
CA LYS A 107 -21.83 -5.66 -1.96
C LYS A 107 -21.62 -6.81 -2.93
N LYS A 108 -22.14 -6.73 -4.15
CA LYS A 108 -22.00 -7.81 -5.15
C LYS A 108 -20.54 -7.94 -5.60
N GLY A 109 -19.87 -6.81 -5.86
CA GLY A 109 -18.46 -6.77 -6.20
C GLY A 109 -17.60 -7.32 -5.07
N TYR A 110 -17.87 -6.92 -3.82
CA TYR A 110 -17.13 -7.42 -2.65
C TYR A 110 -17.29 -8.95 -2.49
N ASP A 111 -18.53 -9.45 -2.54
CA ASP A 111 -18.81 -10.89 -2.43
C ASP A 111 -18.16 -11.69 -3.59
N SER A 112 -18.11 -11.13 -4.79
CA SER A 112 -17.42 -11.72 -5.95
C SER A 112 -15.91 -11.80 -5.73
N ILE A 113 -15.27 -10.73 -5.20
CA ILE A 113 -13.84 -10.76 -4.86
C ILE A 113 -13.55 -11.91 -3.89
N VAL A 114 -14.36 -12.08 -2.84
CA VAL A 114 -14.19 -13.17 -1.87
C VAL A 114 -14.28 -14.54 -2.52
N ARG A 115 -15.23 -14.74 -3.45
CA ARG A 115 -15.39 -16.01 -4.17
C ARG A 115 -14.24 -16.29 -5.14
N GLN A 116 -13.76 -15.28 -5.85
CA GLN A 116 -12.83 -15.43 -6.97
C GLN A 116 -11.37 -15.11 -6.62
N LYS A 117 -11.06 -14.76 -5.37
CA LYS A 117 -9.71 -14.34 -4.96
C LYS A 117 -8.57 -15.23 -5.47
N ASP A 118 -8.79 -16.56 -5.52
CA ASP A 118 -7.75 -17.50 -5.94
C ASP A 118 -7.33 -17.31 -7.41
N ARG A 119 -8.18 -16.71 -8.23
CA ARG A 119 -7.83 -16.37 -9.63
C ARG A 119 -6.71 -15.33 -9.73
N ILE A 120 -6.42 -14.59 -8.65
CA ILE A 120 -5.30 -13.65 -8.63
C ILE A 120 -3.95 -14.34 -8.91
N LEU A 121 -3.84 -15.63 -8.65
CA LEU A 121 -2.63 -16.42 -8.86
C LEU A 121 -2.23 -16.59 -10.33
N ILE A 122 -3.14 -16.35 -11.29
CA ILE A 122 -2.79 -16.35 -12.73
C ILE A 122 -2.18 -15.03 -13.20
N VAL A 123 -2.25 -13.98 -12.37
CA VAL A 123 -1.70 -12.65 -12.67
C VAL A 123 -0.21 -12.64 -12.36
N SER A 124 0.59 -12.01 -13.22
CA SER A 124 2.03 -11.90 -12.98
C SER A 124 2.32 -11.05 -11.75
N GLN A 125 3.36 -11.43 -11.01
CA GLN A 125 3.72 -10.77 -9.76
C GLN A 125 4.06 -9.29 -9.96
N GLU A 126 4.66 -8.92 -11.08
CA GLU A 126 4.98 -7.53 -11.42
C GLU A 126 3.73 -6.65 -11.47
N ARG A 127 2.62 -7.18 -11.99
CA ARG A 127 1.35 -6.43 -12.05
C ARG A 127 0.68 -6.34 -10.69
N ILE A 128 0.71 -7.42 -9.90
CA ILE A 128 0.24 -7.41 -8.51
C ILE A 128 1.01 -6.36 -7.70
N THR A 129 2.33 -6.35 -7.82
CA THR A 129 3.20 -5.38 -7.14
C THR A 129 2.92 -3.95 -7.58
N ALA A 130 2.69 -3.73 -8.88
CA ALA A 130 2.34 -2.40 -9.40
C ALA A 130 1.00 -1.89 -8.83
N GLU A 131 -0.01 -2.73 -8.69
CA GLU A 131 -1.28 -2.32 -8.06
C GLU A 131 -1.11 -2.08 -6.55
N LEU A 132 -0.30 -2.89 -5.85
CA LEU A 132 0.02 -2.63 -4.45
C LEU A 132 0.70 -1.26 -4.27
N PHE A 133 1.60 -0.88 -5.19
CA PHE A 133 2.24 0.44 -5.16
C PHE A 133 1.22 1.56 -5.35
N LYS A 134 0.22 1.40 -6.20
CA LYS A 134 -0.86 2.38 -6.35
C LYS A 134 -1.69 2.51 -5.06
N ILE A 135 -1.98 1.39 -4.38
CA ILE A 135 -2.64 1.42 -3.08
C ILE A 135 -1.80 2.21 -2.07
N LEU A 136 -0.49 1.93 -1.97
CA LEU A 136 0.42 2.65 -1.08
C LEU A 136 0.57 4.13 -1.43
N ALA A 137 0.49 4.49 -2.72
CA ALA A 137 0.55 5.87 -3.19
C ALA A 137 -0.73 6.67 -2.91
N SER A 138 -1.85 6.01 -2.61
CA SER A 138 -3.13 6.66 -2.38
C SER A 138 -3.13 7.53 -1.11
N PRO A 139 -4.11 8.46 -0.97
CA PRO A 139 -4.22 9.31 0.22
C PRO A 139 -4.46 8.54 1.53
N LYS A 140 -5.12 7.36 1.45
CA LYS A 140 -5.41 6.53 2.61
C LYS A 140 -5.22 5.04 2.30
N PRO A 141 -3.98 4.58 2.25
CA PRO A 141 -3.64 3.20 1.85
C PRO A 141 -4.29 2.13 2.71
N SER A 142 -4.54 2.42 4.00
CA SER A 142 -5.15 1.46 4.92
C SER A 142 -6.49 0.93 4.43
N ILE A 143 -7.29 1.71 3.70
CA ILE A 143 -8.59 1.26 3.17
C ILE A 143 -8.40 0.05 2.25
N GLY A 144 -7.55 0.18 1.24
CA GLY A 144 -7.31 -0.92 0.30
C GLY A 144 -6.61 -2.11 0.94
N LEU A 145 -5.63 -1.85 1.82
CA LEU A 145 -4.93 -2.94 2.53
C LEU A 145 -5.87 -3.74 3.44
N VAL A 146 -6.83 -3.09 4.10
CA VAL A 146 -7.88 -3.76 4.89
C VAL A 146 -8.82 -4.56 3.99
N ILE A 147 -9.25 -4.01 2.86
CA ILE A 147 -10.05 -4.74 1.86
C ILE A 147 -9.31 -6.01 1.40
N LEU A 148 -8.01 -5.90 1.09
CA LEU A 148 -7.22 -7.08 0.70
C LEU A 148 -7.17 -8.13 1.82
N GLN A 149 -7.08 -7.70 3.08
CA GLN A 149 -7.08 -8.59 4.24
C GLN A 149 -8.43 -9.29 4.42
N GLU A 150 -9.53 -8.53 4.44
CA GLU A 150 -10.88 -9.02 4.70
C GLU A 150 -11.39 -9.95 3.58
N THR A 151 -11.01 -9.68 2.33
CA THR A 151 -11.37 -10.54 1.18
C THR A 151 -10.50 -11.79 1.07
N GLY A 152 -9.38 -11.85 1.81
CA GLY A 152 -8.39 -12.93 1.76
C GLY A 152 -7.40 -12.83 0.60
N LEU A 153 -7.43 -11.75 -0.17
CA LEU A 153 -6.42 -11.48 -1.21
C LEU A 153 -5.03 -11.27 -0.61
N MET A 154 -4.93 -10.62 0.58
CA MET A 154 -3.66 -10.38 1.26
C MET A 154 -2.88 -11.66 1.48
N LYS A 155 -3.55 -12.74 1.90
CA LYS A 155 -2.95 -14.05 2.12
C LYS A 155 -2.27 -14.62 0.87
N LEU A 156 -2.81 -14.31 -0.31
CA LEU A 156 -2.31 -14.83 -1.60
C LEU A 156 -1.16 -13.99 -2.16
N ILE A 157 -1.23 -12.66 -1.96
CA ILE A 157 -0.26 -11.73 -2.57
C ILE A 157 0.87 -11.32 -1.61
N PHE A 158 0.57 -11.21 -0.31
CA PHE A 158 1.55 -10.79 0.70
C PHE A 158 1.32 -11.51 2.04
N PRO A 159 1.55 -12.83 2.12
CA PRO A 159 1.24 -13.65 3.29
C PRO A 159 1.94 -13.19 4.58
N GLU A 160 3.11 -12.54 4.49
CA GLU A 160 3.81 -12.01 5.66
C GLU A 160 3.05 -10.84 6.31
N ILE A 161 2.29 -10.08 5.56
CA ILE A 161 1.42 -9.02 6.11
C ILE A 161 0.11 -9.64 6.61
N ASP A 162 -0.43 -10.63 5.89
CA ASP A 162 -1.64 -11.35 6.29
C ASP A 162 -1.53 -11.93 7.71
N ILE A 163 -0.43 -12.57 8.04
CA ILE A 163 -0.22 -13.20 9.36
C ILE A 163 -0.08 -12.19 10.52
N MET A 164 0.02 -10.90 10.27
CA MET A 164 0.01 -9.87 11.31
C MET A 164 -1.38 -9.69 11.92
N TYR A 165 -2.43 -10.02 11.16
CA TYR A 165 -3.82 -9.88 11.59
C TYR A 165 -4.17 -10.86 12.72
N GLY A 166 -4.87 -10.39 13.72
CA GLY A 166 -5.26 -11.20 14.89
C GLY A 166 -4.13 -11.41 15.92
N ILE A 167 -2.97 -10.74 15.75
CA ILE A 167 -1.86 -10.85 16.70
C ILE A 167 -1.73 -9.60 17.55
N ASP A 168 -2.09 -9.71 18.84
CA ASP A 168 -2.01 -8.62 19.81
C ASP A 168 -0.56 -8.24 20.13
N GLN A 169 -0.28 -6.92 20.19
CA GLN A 169 1.00 -6.37 20.64
C GLN A 169 1.09 -6.18 22.16
N THR A 170 -0.05 -6.07 22.85
CA THR A 170 -0.09 -5.87 24.31
C THR A 170 -1.21 -6.72 24.92
N PRO A 171 -0.98 -7.31 26.14
CA PRO A 171 -2.00 -8.13 26.80
C PRO A 171 -3.25 -7.37 27.24
N GLU A 172 -3.13 -6.07 27.51
CA GLU A 172 -4.17 -5.28 28.19
C GLU A 172 -5.15 -4.56 27.24
N TRP A 173 -4.86 -4.54 25.93
CA TRP A 173 -5.61 -3.76 24.96
C TRP A 173 -5.85 -4.56 23.69
N HIS A 174 -6.99 -5.25 23.58
CA HIS A 174 -7.44 -5.97 22.37
C HIS A 174 -7.49 -5.11 21.08
N HIS A 175 -7.15 -3.82 21.16
CA HIS A 175 -7.19 -2.88 20.02
C HIS A 175 -5.80 -2.56 19.44
N LYS A 176 -4.75 -3.29 19.84
CA LYS A 176 -3.40 -3.11 19.29
C LYS A 176 -2.90 -4.38 18.60
N ASP A 177 -3.67 -4.85 17.67
CA ASP A 177 -3.26 -5.83 16.68
C ASP A 177 -2.11 -5.27 15.82
N ILE A 178 -1.13 -6.13 15.47
CA ILE A 178 0.05 -5.74 14.69
C ILE A 178 -0.38 -5.21 13.32
N PHE A 179 -1.35 -5.84 12.68
CA PHE A 179 -1.86 -5.43 11.39
C PHE A 179 -2.45 -4.01 11.44
N PHE A 180 -3.37 -3.74 12.36
CA PHE A 180 -3.99 -2.41 12.46
C PHE A 180 -3.01 -1.32 12.92
N HIS A 181 -2.02 -1.69 13.75
CA HIS A 181 -0.90 -0.79 14.02
C HIS A 181 -0.17 -0.43 12.72
N THR A 182 0.22 -1.43 11.92
CA THR A 182 0.91 -1.22 10.64
C THR A 182 0.06 -0.39 9.66
N MET A 183 -1.25 -0.63 9.56
CA MET A 183 -2.16 0.20 8.75
C MET A 183 -2.12 1.67 9.17
N GLN A 184 -2.11 1.95 10.47
CA GLN A 184 -1.99 3.32 10.97
C GLN A 184 -0.62 3.93 10.66
N VAL A 185 0.47 3.17 10.75
CA VAL A 185 1.82 3.63 10.37
C VAL A 185 1.87 3.99 8.89
N VAL A 186 1.30 3.17 8.01
CA VAL A 186 1.23 3.44 6.57
C VAL A 186 0.41 4.71 6.28
N ASP A 187 -0.75 4.89 6.92
CA ASP A 187 -1.55 6.12 6.77
C ASP A 187 -0.81 7.36 7.29
N ASN A 188 -0.05 7.21 8.39
CA ASN A 188 0.78 8.30 8.91
C ASN A 188 1.91 8.64 7.93
N ALA A 189 2.57 7.64 7.35
CA ALA A 189 3.59 7.84 6.33
C ALA A 189 3.01 8.53 5.10
N ALA A 190 1.80 8.15 4.66
CA ALA A 190 1.12 8.78 3.54
C ALA A 190 0.84 10.28 3.76
N LYS A 191 0.63 10.71 5.01
CA LYS A 191 0.47 12.13 5.38
C LYS A 191 1.79 12.90 5.45
N LEU A 192 2.89 12.21 5.74
CA LEU A 192 4.21 12.82 5.93
C LEU A 192 5.00 12.94 4.65
N THR A 193 4.79 12.04 3.68
CA THR A 193 5.59 11.98 2.46
C THR A 193 4.84 11.34 1.30
N GLU A 194 5.17 11.77 0.09
CA GLU A 194 4.75 11.11 -1.16
C GLU A 194 5.75 10.02 -1.62
N LYS A 195 6.89 9.89 -0.95
CA LYS A 195 7.94 8.93 -1.29
C LYS A 195 7.46 7.50 -1.04
N MET A 196 7.30 6.76 -2.13
CA MET A 196 6.77 5.38 -2.13
C MET A 196 7.59 4.45 -1.24
N GLU A 197 8.91 4.60 -1.28
CA GLU A 197 9.85 3.76 -0.54
C GLU A 197 9.61 3.85 0.98
N ILE A 198 9.31 5.06 1.50
CA ILE A 198 8.99 5.25 2.93
C ILE A 198 7.64 4.62 3.28
N ARG A 199 6.63 4.77 2.40
CA ARG A 199 5.31 4.17 2.62
C ARG A 199 5.39 2.64 2.59
N PHE A 200 6.22 2.07 1.70
CA PHE A 200 6.46 0.63 1.69
C PHE A 200 7.27 0.18 2.93
N ALA A 201 8.29 0.93 3.34
CA ALA A 201 9.01 0.66 4.58
C ALA A 201 8.06 0.67 5.79
N ALA A 202 7.08 1.59 5.83
CA ALA A 202 6.04 1.62 6.86
C ALA A 202 5.16 0.36 6.86
N LEU A 203 4.90 -0.26 5.70
CA LEU A 203 4.16 -1.52 5.61
C LEU A 203 4.96 -2.70 6.16
N VAL A 204 6.30 -2.72 5.98
CA VAL A 204 7.12 -3.90 6.28
C VAL A 204 8.01 -3.76 7.51
N HIS A 205 8.09 -2.59 8.17
CA HIS A 205 9.03 -2.36 9.27
C HIS A 205 8.93 -3.42 10.40
N ASP A 206 7.73 -3.90 10.64
CA ASP A 206 7.38 -4.86 11.69
C ASP A 206 7.08 -6.28 11.17
N ILE A 207 7.47 -6.60 9.94
CA ILE A 207 7.12 -7.83 9.22
C ILE A 207 7.46 -9.13 9.99
N ALA A 208 8.46 -9.10 10.85
CA ALA A 208 8.86 -10.27 11.64
C ALA A 208 8.26 -10.33 13.05
N LYS A 209 7.42 -9.36 13.46
CA LYS A 209 6.77 -9.41 14.78
C LYS A 209 5.96 -10.69 15.00
N PRO A 210 5.17 -11.20 14.04
CA PRO A 210 4.41 -12.42 14.24
C PRO A 210 5.27 -13.62 14.64
N ILE A 211 6.41 -13.82 13.98
CA ILE A 211 7.28 -14.97 14.20
C ILE A 211 8.25 -14.80 15.38
N THR A 212 8.47 -13.57 15.83
CA THR A 212 9.35 -13.26 16.98
C THR A 212 8.59 -13.07 18.29
N ARG A 213 7.25 -13.12 18.26
CA ARG A 213 6.41 -12.95 19.44
C ARG A 213 6.74 -14.02 20.50
N ARG A 214 6.97 -13.54 21.73
CA ARG A 214 7.15 -14.37 22.94
C ARG A 214 6.33 -13.78 24.07
N VAL A 215 5.95 -14.62 25.01
CA VAL A 215 5.25 -14.21 26.23
C VAL A 215 6.28 -14.12 27.35
N ASP A 216 6.43 -12.92 27.91
CA ASP A 216 7.25 -12.69 29.11
C ASP A 216 6.28 -12.45 30.31
N GLN A 217 6.53 -13.12 31.43
CA GLN A 217 5.66 -13.05 32.61
C GLN A 217 5.54 -11.65 33.22
N LYS A 218 6.59 -10.78 33.04
CA LYS A 218 6.63 -9.43 33.60
C LYS A 218 6.30 -8.34 32.59
N LYS A 219 6.66 -8.56 31.33
CA LYS A 219 6.56 -7.54 30.25
C LYS A 219 5.39 -7.78 29.29
N GLY A 220 4.70 -8.91 29.40
CA GLY A 220 3.66 -9.30 28.45
C GLY A 220 4.25 -9.80 27.13
N TYR A 221 3.79 -9.31 25.99
CA TYR A 221 4.32 -9.71 24.69
C TYR A 221 5.64 -8.99 24.39
N THR A 222 6.61 -9.74 23.89
CA THR A 222 7.93 -9.23 23.44
C THR A 222 8.22 -9.70 22.04
N PHE A 223 9.00 -8.92 21.28
CA PHE A 223 9.32 -9.15 19.86
C PHE A 223 10.82 -8.95 19.61
N HIS A 224 11.66 -9.53 20.46
CA HIS A 224 13.11 -9.33 20.38
C HIS A 224 13.68 -9.81 19.05
N GLY A 225 14.47 -8.95 18.40
CA GLY A 225 15.16 -9.25 17.14
C GLY A 225 14.27 -9.23 15.90
N HIS A 226 13.02 -8.68 15.98
CA HIS A 226 12.14 -8.58 14.81
C HIS A 226 12.75 -7.69 13.72
N ASP A 227 13.56 -6.72 14.07
CA ASP A 227 14.31 -5.86 13.15
C ASP A 227 15.30 -6.67 12.29
N ALA A 228 16.19 -7.45 12.92
CA ALA A 228 17.18 -8.26 12.22
C ALA A 228 16.57 -9.46 11.47
N ILE A 229 15.52 -10.06 12.02
CA ILE A 229 14.81 -11.16 11.33
C ILE A 229 13.97 -10.60 10.17
N GLY A 230 13.34 -9.44 10.35
CA GLY A 230 12.59 -8.75 9.31
C GLY A 230 13.48 -8.38 8.12
N GLU A 231 14.68 -7.85 8.37
CA GLU A 231 15.66 -7.61 7.32
C GLU A 231 15.91 -8.86 6.45
N LYS A 232 16.14 -10.01 7.07
CA LYS A 232 16.38 -11.28 6.33
C LYS A 232 15.12 -11.77 5.59
N MET A 233 13.93 -11.58 6.15
CA MET A 233 12.67 -11.94 5.48
C MET A 233 12.49 -11.16 4.20
N LEU A 234 12.91 -9.90 4.16
CA LEU A 234 12.76 -9.02 3.00
C LEU A 234 13.54 -9.48 1.76
N ASP A 235 14.58 -10.31 1.90
CA ASP A 235 15.25 -10.91 0.74
C ASP A 235 14.27 -11.77 -0.08
N LYS A 236 13.50 -12.62 0.58
CA LYS A 236 12.51 -13.49 -0.07
C LYS A 236 11.32 -12.69 -0.60
N VAL A 237 10.88 -11.68 0.16
CA VAL A 237 9.79 -10.78 -0.24
C VAL A 237 10.19 -10.01 -1.51
N ALA A 238 11.38 -9.39 -1.53
CA ALA A 238 11.86 -8.63 -2.68
C ALA A 238 11.97 -9.50 -3.94
N GLN A 239 12.49 -10.72 -3.81
CA GLN A 239 12.57 -11.65 -4.92
C GLN A 239 11.19 -12.06 -5.44
N ARG A 240 10.26 -12.45 -4.55
CA ARG A 240 8.89 -12.86 -4.92
C ARG A 240 8.12 -11.72 -5.56
N MET A 241 8.18 -10.53 -5.00
CA MET A 241 7.47 -9.35 -5.48
C MET A 241 8.18 -8.66 -6.66
N LYS A 242 9.30 -9.20 -7.14
CA LYS A 242 10.07 -8.62 -8.26
C LYS A 242 10.46 -7.15 -8.02
N LEU A 243 10.81 -6.81 -6.78
CA LEU A 243 11.30 -5.47 -6.45
C LEU A 243 12.67 -5.23 -7.07
N SER A 244 12.98 -3.96 -7.36
CA SER A 244 14.35 -3.59 -7.77
C SER A 244 15.33 -3.83 -6.61
N ASN A 245 16.59 -4.11 -6.94
CA ASN A 245 17.64 -4.31 -5.94
C ASN A 245 17.78 -3.11 -5.00
N ASN A 246 17.65 -1.89 -5.54
CA ASN A 246 17.73 -0.67 -4.75
C ASN A 246 16.61 -0.59 -3.71
N LEU A 247 15.36 -0.85 -4.13
CA LEU A 247 14.23 -0.85 -3.22
C LEU A 247 14.35 -1.97 -2.18
N GLY A 248 14.74 -3.17 -2.58
CA GLY A 248 14.97 -4.27 -1.64
C GLY A 248 16.00 -3.93 -0.57
N THR A 249 17.14 -3.35 -0.96
CA THR A 249 18.22 -2.90 -0.04
C THR A 249 17.71 -1.79 0.88
N TYR A 250 16.96 -0.83 0.33
CA TYR A 250 16.35 0.25 1.10
C TYR A 250 15.41 -0.28 2.19
N LEU A 251 14.45 -1.16 1.84
CA LEU A 251 13.49 -1.72 2.78
C LEU A 251 14.18 -2.51 3.91
N LYS A 252 15.21 -3.29 3.59
CA LYS A 252 16.04 -4.02 4.56
C LYS A 252 16.69 -3.06 5.55
N LYS A 253 17.33 -1.98 5.05
CA LYS A 253 17.96 -0.96 5.87
C LYS A 253 16.95 -0.29 6.80
N MET A 254 15.80 0.15 6.28
CA MET A 254 14.75 0.79 7.08
C MET A 254 14.22 -0.14 8.17
N THR A 255 13.93 -1.40 7.84
CA THR A 255 13.45 -2.41 8.81
C THR A 255 14.48 -2.68 9.90
N LEU A 256 15.77 -2.80 9.55
CA LEU A 256 16.84 -3.04 10.53
C LEU A 256 17.06 -1.85 11.47
N LEU A 257 16.87 -0.63 10.98
CA LEU A 257 17.25 0.58 11.70
C LEU A 257 16.09 1.28 12.43
N HIS A 258 14.83 0.94 12.16
CA HIS A 258 13.65 1.73 12.61
C HIS A 258 13.58 1.94 14.14
N LEU A 259 14.15 1.05 14.95
CA LEU A 259 14.16 1.19 16.41
C LEU A 259 15.30 2.08 16.94
N ARG A 260 16.35 2.32 16.13
CA ARG A 260 17.56 3.01 16.60
C ARG A 260 17.34 4.49 16.93
N PRO A 261 16.58 5.30 16.14
CA PRO A 261 16.31 6.69 16.49
C PRO A 261 15.60 6.85 17.85
N ILE A 262 14.68 5.94 18.18
CA ILE A 262 13.99 5.92 19.47
C ILE A 262 14.97 5.71 20.64
N ALA A 263 15.99 4.86 20.44
CA ALA A 263 17.02 4.63 21.43
C ALA A 263 17.91 5.87 21.64
N LEU A 264 18.18 6.66 20.58
CA LEU A 264 18.97 7.88 20.64
C LEU A 264 18.23 9.04 21.36
N ALA A 265 16.91 8.98 21.47
CA ALA A 265 16.13 9.99 22.19
C ALA A 265 16.31 9.92 23.72
N LYS A 266 16.96 8.89 24.24
CA LYS A 266 17.26 8.75 25.68
C LYS A 266 18.33 9.74 26.13
N LYS A 267 18.28 10.18 27.39
CA LYS A 267 19.32 11.04 27.98
C LYS A 267 20.67 10.29 28.04
N GLY A 268 21.77 11.02 27.82
CA GLY A 268 23.12 10.50 27.94
C GLY A 268 23.62 9.72 26.73
N VAL A 269 23.00 9.88 25.58
CA VAL A 269 23.48 9.32 24.29
C VAL A 269 24.76 10.06 23.86
N THR A 270 25.75 9.28 23.42
CA THR A 270 27.04 9.81 22.96
C THR A 270 27.01 10.20 21.48
N ASP A 271 27.83 11.18 21.07
CA ASP A 271 28.03 11.56 19.66
C ASP A 271 28.43 10.32 18.81
N SER A 272 29.23 9.40 19.37
CA SER A 272 29.60 8.15 18.70
C SER A 272 28.39 7.26 18.36
N ALA A 273 27.35 7.24 19.19
CA ALA A 273 26.13 6.49 18.90
C ALA A 273 25.31 7.16 17.76
N VAL A 274 25.26 8.49 17.75
CA VAL A 274 24.62 9.27 16.68
C VAL A 274 25.34 9.04 15.36
N ARG A 275 26.66 9.16 15.33
CA ARG A 275 27.49 8.88 14.13
C ARG A 275 27.27 7.49 13.58
N ARG A 276 27.24 6.46 14.44
CA ARG A 276 26.96 5.09 13.98
C ARG A 276 25.61 4.95 13.31
N LEU A 277 24.59 5.67 13.78
CA LEU A 277 23.29 5.66 13.12
C LEU A 277 23.36 6.35 11.77
N MET A 278 23.97 7.55 11.72
CA MET A 278 24.10 8.32 10.46
C MET A 278 24.88 7.55 9.40
N VAL A 279 26.01 6.95 9.78
CA VAL A 279 26.78 6.08 8.88
C VAL A 279 25.97 4.88 8.40
N ALA A 280 25.20 4.24 9.29
CA ALA A 280 24.37 3.08 8.93
C ALA A 280 23.19 3.45 8.03
N ALA A 281 22.55 4.60 8.26
CA ALA A 281 21.45 5.11 7.43
C ALA A 281 21.96 5.79 6.14
N SER A 282 23.18 6.37 6.17
CA SER A 282 23.77 7.09 5.03
C SER A 282 22.79 8.16 4.52
N ASP A 283 22.57 8.22 3.20
CA ASP A 283 21.70 9.22 2.54
C ASP A 283 20.20 9.08 2.91
N GLU A 284 19.81 7.96 3.51
CA GLU A 284 18.41 7.72 3.91
C GLU A 284 18.12 8.08 5.38
N THR A 285 18.94 8.90 6.03
CA THR A 285 18.75 9.32 7.42
C THR A 285 17.41 10.05 7.62
N ASP A 286 17.06 10.98 6.74
CA ASP A 286 15.80 11.71 6.81
C ASP A 286 14.57 10.81 6.58
N ASP A 287 14.72 9.83 5.68
CA ASP A 287 13.70 8.82 5.43
C ASP A 287 13.45 7.95 6.65
N LEU A 288 14.52 7.53 7.32
CA LEU A 288 14.44 6.75 8.56
C LEU A 288 13.75 7.55 9.68
N MET A 289 14.07 8.83 9.82
CA MET A 289 13.42 9.71 10.79
C MET A 289 11.93 9.91 10.46
N THR A 290 11.58 9.99 9.18
CA THR A 290 10.19 10.09 8.72
C THR A 290 9.42 8.80 9.03
N LEU A 291 10.00 7.63 8.77
CA LEU A 291 9.43 6.34 9.14
C LEU A 291 9.16 6.25 10.66
N CYS A 292 10.14 6.63 11.47
CA CYS A 292 9.99 6.60 12.93
C CYS A 292 8.92 7.56 13.45
N ARG A 293 8.72 8.73 12.81
CA ARG A 293 7.61 9.63 13.12
C ARG A 293 6.26 9.02 12.74
N ALA A 294 6.19 8.33 11.60
CA ALA A 294 4.99 7.63 11.16
C ALA A 294 4.58 6.53 12.15
N ASP A 295 5.54 5.86 12.79
CA ASP A 295 5.31 4.79 13.77
C ASP A 295 4.71 5.28 15.10
N ILE A 296 4.54 6.59 15.31
CA ILE A 296 3.83 7.13 16.46
C ILE A 296 2.32 6.95 16.27
N THR A 297 1.76 5.85 16.80
CA THR A 297 0.34 5.50 16.65
C THR A 297 -0.50 5.72 17.90
N THR A 298 0.07 6.29 18.98
CA THR A 298 -0.68 6.56 20.21
C THR A 298 -1.70 7.69 20.03
N LYS A 299 -2.92 7.49 20.54
CA LYS A 299 -3.97 8.52 20.55
C LYS A 299 -3.80 9.57 21.69
N ASN A 300 -2.86 9.36 22.60
CA ASN A 300 -2.60 10.27 23.72
C ASN A 300 -1.77 11.47 23.24
N SER A 301 -2.38 12.64 23.13
CA SER A 301 -1.75 13.87 22.63
C SER A 301 -0.49 14.29 23.43
N LYS A 302 -0.47 14.06 24.76
CA LYS A 302 0.71 14.33 25.58
C LYS A 302 1.88 13.40 25.23
N LYS A 303 1.60 12.11 24.95
CA LYS A 303 2.61 11.16 24.51
C LYS A 303 3.10 11.49 23.10
N VAL A 304 2.19 11.83 22.18
CA VAL A 304 2.57 12.30 20.82
C VAL A 304 3.54 13.47 20.90
N LYS A 305 3.18 14.53 21.64
CA LYS A 305 4.04 15.71 21.81
C LYS A 305 5.40 15.35 22.38
N LYS A 306 5.45 14.49 23.40
CA LYS A 306 6.71 14.01 23.99
C LYS A 306 7.57 13.25 22.98
N TYR A 307 6.97 12.36 22.17
CA TYR A 307 7.72 11.60 21.18
C TYR A 307 8.24 12.48 20.04
N MET A 308 7.44 13.45 19.58
CA MET A 308 7.89 14.42 18.58
C MET A 308 9.07 15.26 19.09
N GLN A 309 9.00 15.77 20.31
CA GLN A 309 10.14 16.47 20.95
C GLN A 309 11.40 15.59 21.06
N ASN A 310 11.23 14.30 21.30
CA ASN A 310 12.36 13.37 21.31
C ASN A 310 13.01 13.26 19.93
N PHE A 311 12.24 13.21 18.85
CA PHE A 311 12.77 13.18 17.48
C PHE A 311 13.41 14.52 17.09
N GLU A 312 12.83 15.66 17.44
CA GLU A 312 13.44 16.99 17.25
C GLU A 312 14.83 17.06 17.91
N ARG A 313 14.94 16.52 19.12
CA ARG A 313 16.23 16.43 19.82
C ARG A 313 17.21 15.51 19.09
N VAL A 314 16.77 14.40 18.51
CA VAL A 314 17.66 13.50 17.72
C VAL A 314 18.14 14.24 16.46
N ASP A 315 17.27 14.99 15.77
CA ASP A 315 17.63 15.82 14.62
C ASP A 315 18.69 16.86 15.00
N GLU A 316 18.54 17.55 16.15
CA GLU A 316 19.52 18.51 16.64
C GLU A 316 20.88 17.84 16.94
N LEU A 317 20.86 16.65 17.56
CA LEU A 317 22.08 15.89 17.82
C LEU A 317 22.79 15.49 16.51
N MET A 318 22.05 15.07 15.48
CA MET A 318 22.60 14.73 14.20
C MET A 318 23.25 15.95 13.51
N LYS A 319 22.55 17.11 13.50
CA LYS A 319 23.10 18.37 12.97
C LYS A 319 24.38 18.78 13.68
N ASN A 320 24.37 18.75 15.01
CA ASN A 320 25.55 19.11 15.80
C ASN A 320 26.75 18.17 15.55
N VAL A 321 26.51 16.92 15.22
CA VAL A 321 27.58 15.97 14.86
C VAL A 321 28.09 16.28 13.44
N GLN A 322 27.20 16.57 12.48
CA GLN A 322 27.60 16.95 11.12
C GLN A 322 28.43 18.22 11.04
N GLU A 323 28.10 19.22 11.88
CA GLU A 323 28.84 20.50 11.92
C GLU A 323 30.23 20.41 12.53
N ARG A 324 30.53 19.32 13.27
CA ARG A 324 31.83 19.09 13.91
C ARG A 324 32.76 18.18 13.13
N ASP A 325 32.24 17.49 12.12
CA ASP A 325 32.98 16.57 11.25
C ASP A 325 33.35 17.20 9.94
#